data_384cf44daffd8dafc6cab56c6505e33c
#
_entry.id   384cf44daffd8dafc6cab56c6505e33c
#
_cell.length_a   1.000
_cell.length_b   1.000
_cell.length_c   1.000
_cell.angle_alpha   90.00
_cell.angle_beta   90.00
_cell.angle_gamma   90.00
#
_symmetry.space_group_name_H-M   'P 1'
#
loop_
_entity.id
_entity.type
_entity.pdbx_description
1 polymer ?
#
loop_
_entity_poly.entity_id
_entity_poly.type
_entity_poly.pdbx_seq_one_letter_code
_entity_poly.pdbx_strand_id
1 'polypeptide(L)'
;MLGTAATAVKLAEKYGADVHRAEVAGLLHDCTKKLSMPEQLALCEKYGIALDALEKKALKLLHAKTGAALARDVFGVDDEIYNAILWHTTGKPDMTVLEKVIYLADFIEPTRDFPGVDALRRTVWEDLDRGLLMGLEMTVEEMEEMGNPIPVNTLAARDYLKGKTNEGKAGSGQQL
;
A
#
# COMPACT_ATOMS: atom_id res chain seq x y z
N MET A 1 1.82 -2.36 13.51
CA MET A 1 1.65 -0.88 13.57
C MET A 1 2.94 -0.15 14.00
N LEU A 2 3.54 -0.42 15.16
CA LEU A 2 4.79 0.28 15.56
C LEU A 2 5.96 -0.03 14.61
N GLY A 3 6.13 -1.27 14.19
CA GLY A 3 7.16 -1.66 13.22
C GLY A 3 6.97 -0.97 11.86
N THR A 4 5.73 -0.93 11.38
CA THR A 4 5.35 -0.25 10.14
C THR A 4 5.62 1.26 10.23
N ALA A 5 5.23 1.92 11.33
CA ALA A 5 5.47 3.35 11.52
C ALA A 5 6.97 3.67 11.56
N ALA A 6 7.76 2.90 12.31
CA ALA A 6 9.20 3.10 12.36
C ALA A 6 9.89 2.87 11.00
N THR A 7 9.42 1.91 10.22
CA THR A 7 9.92 1.66 8.87
C THR A 7 9.50 2.78 7.91
N ALA A 8 8.25 3.24 8.00
CA ALA A 8 7.71 4.33 7.19
C ALA A 8 8.50 5.64 7.41
N VAL A 9 8.82 5.99 8.67
CA VAL A 9 9.66 7.14 9.00
C VAL A 9 11.00 7.07 8.27
N LYS A 10 11.72 5.96 8.38
CA LYS A 10 13.02 5.78 7.72
C LYS A 10 12.94 5.84 6.19
N LEU A 11 11.89 5.27 5.60
CA LEU A 11 11.67 5.36 4.16
C LEU A 11 11.31 6.78 3.72
N ALA A 12 10.50 7.50 4.51
CA ALA A 12 10.16 8.89 4.26
C ALA A 12 11.40 9.80 4.28
N GLU A 13 12.28 9.64 5.28
CA GLU A 13 13.57 10.34 5.34
C GLU A 13 14.41 10.09 4.10
N LYS A 14 14.50 8.84 3.66
CA LYS A 14 15.30 8.45 2.49
C LYS A 14 14.75 8.99 1.18
N TYR A 15 13.44 8.91 0.99
CA TYR A 15 12.80 9.19 -0.30
C TYR A 15 12.10 10.56 -0.38
N GLY A 16 12.24 11.38 0.66
CA GLY A 16 11.76 12.76 0.66
C GLY A 16 10.23 12.91 0.84
N ALA A 17 9.58 11.95 1.52
CA ALA A 17 8.21 12.13 1.99
C ALA A 17 8.19 12.85 3.35
N ASP A 18 7.02 13.41 3.71
CA ASP A 18 6.83 14.01 5.02
C ASP A 18 6.90 12.95 6.12
N VAL A 19 7.90 13.07 7.00
CA VAL A 19 8.20 12.10 8.06
C VAL A 19 7.08 11.98 9.08
N HIS A 20 6.46 13.10 9.46
CA HIS A 20 5.35 13.10 10.41
C HIS A 20 4.11 12.42 9.81
N ARG A 21 3.78 12.73 8.55
CA ARG A 21 2.70 12.05 7.84
C ARG A 21 2.95 10.55 7.71
N ALA A 22 4.18 10.15 7.42
CA ALA A 22 4.56 8.75 7.32
C ALA A 22 4.40 8.01 8.66
N GLU A 23 4.79 8.65 9.77
CA GLU A 23 4.59 8.10 11.11
C GLU A 23 3.11 7.91 11.43
N VAL A 24 2.29 8.96 11.24
CA VAL A 24 0.86 8.93 11.52
C VAL A 24 0.14 7.90 10.66
N ALA A 25 0.41 7.89 9.34
CA ALA A 25 -0.17 6.90 8.44
C ALA A 25 0.24 5.48 8.81
N GLY A 26 1.51 5.25 9.14
CA GLY A 26 2.02 3.96 9.59
C GLY A 26 1.40 3.46 10.91
N LEU A 27 1.06 4.37 11.84
CA LEU A 27 0.36 4.03 13.06
C LEU A 27 -1.11 3.68 12.82
N LEU A 28 -1.77 4.35 11.86
CA LEU A 28 -3.22 4.25 11.65
C LEU A 28 -3.64 3.30 10.52
N HIS A 29 -2.72 2.85 9.63
CA HIS A 29 -3.06 2.07 8.44
C HIS A 29 -3.95 0.84 8.71
N ASP A 30 -3.74 0.18 9.84
CA ASP A 30 -4.41 -1.03 10.27
C ASP A 30 -5.43 -0.81 11.41
N CYS A 31 -5.87 0.42 11.68
CA CYS A 31 -6.67 0.76 12.86
C CYS A 31 -8.03 0.02 12.91
N THR A 32 -8.57 -0.40 11.79
CA THR A 32 -9.82 -1.18 11.69
C THR A 32 -9.61 -2.67 11.33
N LYS A 33 -8.38 -3.13 11.15
CA LYS A 33 -8.06 -4.49 10.66
C LYS A 33 -8.63 -5.62 11.53
N LYS A 34 -8.76 -5.39 12.82
CA LYS A 34 -9.28 -6.38 13.78
C LYS A 34 -10.80 -6.42 13.89
N LEU A 35 -11.50 -5.49 13.23
CA LEU A 35 -12.96 -5.48 13.19
C LEU A 35 -13.49 -6.65 12.37
N SER A 36 -14.61 -7.22 12.83
CA SER A 36 -15.32 -8.27 12.11
C SER A 36 -15.97 -7.74 10.82
N MET A 37 -16.38 -8.64 9.92
CA MET A 37 -17.09 -8.24 8.69
C MET A 37 -18.33 -7.37 8.96
N PRO A 38 -19.23 -7.69 9.89
CA PRO A 38 -20.36 -6.81 10.21
C PRO A 38 -19.95 -5.41 10.68
N GLU A 39 -18.92 -5.31 11.51
CA GLU A 39 -18.39 -4.01 11.96
C GLU A 39 -17.77 -3.20 10.83
N GLN A 40 -17.02 -3.85 9.93
CA GLN A 40 -16.47 -3.21 8.74
C GLN A 40 -17.58 -2.70 7.82
N LEU A 41 -18.63 -3.50 7.60
CA LEU A 41 -19.77 -3.12 6.76
C LEU A 41 -20.57 -1.94 7.39
N ALA A 42 -20.74 -1.94 8.71
CA ALA A 42 -21.36 -0.81 9.41
C ALA A 42 -20.56 0.49 9.26
N LEU A 43 -19.22 0.41 9.28
CA LEU A 43 -18.37 1.58 8.98
C LEU A 43 -18.50 2.02 7.51
N CYS A 44 -18.59 1.06 6.57
CA CYS A 44 -18.82 1.40 5.17
C CYS A 44 -20.15 2.14 4.98
N GLU A 45 -21.22 1.71 5.65
CA GLU A 45 -22.51 2.41 5.64
C GLU A 45 -22.40 3.79 6.26
N LYS A 46 -21.81 3.89 7.47
CA LYS A 46 -21.60 5.16 8.18
C LYS A 46 -20.88 6.20 7.33
N TYR A 47 -19.86 5.78 6.60
CA TYR A 47 -19.01 6.69 5.82
C TYR A 47 -19.39 6.78 4.33
N GLY A 48 -20.47 6.13 3.90
CA GLY A 48 -20.91 6.14 2.50
C GLY A 48 -19.90 5.50 1.55
N ILE A 49 -19.15 4.47 1.98
CA ILE A 49 -18.12 3.79 1.20
C ILE A 49 -18.79 2.82 0.24
N ALA A 50 -18.68 3.09 -1.07
CA ALA A 50 -19.14 2.15 -2.09
C ALA A 50 -18.21 0.92 -2.16
N LEU A 51 -18.81 -0.26 -2.21
CA LEU A 51 -18.12 -1.54 -2.30
C LEU A 51 -18.46 -2.24 -3.60
N ASP A 52 -17.45 -2.79 -4.25
CA ASP A 52 -17.63 -3.70 -5.38
C ASP A 52 -18.00 -5.13 -4.91
N ALA A 53 -18.18 -6.05 -5.88
CA ALA A 53 -18.58 -7.42 -5.59
C ALA A 53 -17.48 -8.23 -4.88
N LEU A 54 -16.21 -7.92 -5.12
CA LEU A 54 -15.06 -8.55 -4.47
C LEU A 54 -14.94 -8.06 -3.03
N GLU A 55 -14.99 -6.75 -2.81
CA GLU A 55 -14.85 -6.11 -1.51
C GLU A 55 -15.91 -6.57 -0.51
N LYS A 56 -17.16 -6.78 -0.97
CA LYS A 56 -18.24 -7.30 -0.13
C LYS A 56 -17.96 -8.69 0.48
N LYS A 57 -16.98 -9.41 -0.05
CA LYS A 57 -16.59 -10.76 0.40
C LYS A 57 -15.16 -10.83 0.95
N ALA A 58 -14.38 -9.77 0.81
CA ALA A 58 -12.96 -9.73 1.12
C ALA A 58 -12.67 -8.77 2.28
N LEU A 59 -12.87 -9.26 3.52
CA LEU A 59 -12.63 -8.48 4.74
C LEU A 59 -11.26 -7.78 4.76
N LYS A 60 -10.23 -8.44 4.21
CA LYS A 60 -8.88 -7.88 4.12
C LYS A 60 -8.78 -6.61 3.28
N LEU A 61 -9.70 -6.37 2.34
CA LEU A 61 -9.72 -5.15 1.52
C LEU A 61 -10.46 -4.00 2.20
N LEU A 62 -11.45 -4.31 3.06
CA LEU A 62 -12.28 -3.29 3.69
C LEU A 62 -11.53 -2.44 4.69
N HIS A 63 -10.58 -3.03 5.45
CA HIS A 63 -9.90 -2.30 6.52
C HIS A 63 -9.11 -1.09 6.03
N ALA A 64 -8.61 -1.09 4.81
CA ALA A 64 -7.93 0.08 4.24
C ALA A 64 -8.91 1.24 4.02
N LYS A 65 -10.09 0.97 3.45
CA LYS A 65 -11.13 1.98 3.22
C LYS A 65 -11.74 2.50 4.53
N THR A 66 -12.14 1.60 5.41
CA THR A 66 -12.73 1.96 6.70
C THR A 66 -11.72 2.60 7.63
N GLY A 67 -10.46 2.14 7.60
CA GLY A 67 -9.36 2.74 8.35
C GLY A 67 -9.04 4.15 7.93
N ALA A 68 -8.98 4.43 6.61
CA ALA A 68 -8.77 5.76 6.09
C ALA A 68 -9.92 6.71 6.50
N ALA A 69 -11.18 6.25 6.37
CA ALA A 69 -12.35 7.04 6.76
C ALA A 69 -12.40 7.31 8.27
N LEU A 70 -12.12 6.29 9.09
CA LEU A 70 -12.04 6.42 10.55
C LEU A 70 -10.92 7.38 10.96
N ALA A 71 -9.75 7.26 10.33
CA ALA A 71 -8.60 8.13 10.61
C ALA A 71 -8.96 9.61 10.34
N ARG A 72 -9.67 9.89 9.26
CA ARG A 72 -10.15 11.24 8.96
C ARG A 72 -11.18 11.74 9.96
N ASP A 73 -12.18 10.93 10.29
CA ASP A 73 -13.29 11.29 11.20
C ASP A 73 -12.82 11.53 12.63
N VAL A 74 -11.96 10.63 13.15
CA VAL A 74 -11.58 10.62 14.57
C VAL A 74 -10.29 11.42 14.84
N PHE A 75 -9.30 11.34 13.93
CA PHE A 75 -7.98 11.94 14.14
C PHE A 75 -7.74 13.17 13.26
N GLY A 76 -8.67 13.53 12.38
CA GLY A 76 -8.57 14.73 11.55
C GLY A 76 -7.41 14.70 10.56
N VAL A 77 -6.99 13.50 10.09
CA VAL A 77 -5.88 13.37 9.15
C VAL A 77 -6.19 14.07 7.82
N ASP A 78 -5.14 14.60 7.19
CA ASP A 78 -5.26 15.25 5.88
C ASP A 78 -5.41 14.23 4.73
N ASP A 79 -5.59 14.74 3.51
CA ASP A 79 -5.82 13.92 2.33
C ASP A 79 -4.62 13.04 1.96
N GLU A 80 -3.40 13.46 2.24
CA GLU A 80 -2.20 12.68 1.95
C GLU A 80 -2.12 11.43 2.87
N ILE A 81 -2.36 11.61 4.17
CA ILE A 81 -2.41 10.50 5.13
C ILE A 81 -3.59 9.58 4.82
N TYR A 82 -4.77 10.17 4.53
CA TYR A 82 -5.95 9.41 4.15
C TYR A 82 -5.68 8.50 2.95
N ASN A 83 -5.10 9.05 1.87
CA ASN A 83 -4.80 8.28 0.67
C ASN A 83 -3.72 7.22 0.91
N ALA A 84 -2.69 7.52 1.70
CA ALA A 84 -1.68 6.54 2.07
C ALA A 84 -2.29 5.33 2.81
N ILE A 85 -3.23 5.56 3.72
CA ILE A 85 -3.98 4.50 4.40
C ILE A 85 -4.91 3.78 3.41
N LEU A 86 -5.65 4.50 2.57
CA LEU A 86 -6.60 3.93 1.62
C LEU A 86 -5.96 2.93 0.66
N TRP A 87 -4.75 3.22 0.18
CA TRP A 87 -4.10 2.45 -0.86
C TRP A 87 -3.04 1.46 -0.37
N HIS A 88 -2.87 1.31 0.95
CA HIS A 88 -1.80 0.47 1.48
C HIS A 88 -1.96 -1.03 1.22
N THR A 89 -3.17 -1.51 0.87
CA THR A 89 -3.40 -2.93 0.59
C THR A 89 -3.38 -3.28 -0.90
N THR A 90 -3.91 -2.41 -1.74
CA THR A 90 -4.06 -2.69 -3.17
C THR A 90 -3.07 -1.95 -4.05
N GLY A 91 -2.56 -0.82 -3.59
CA GLY A 91 -1.94 0.16 -4.45
C GLY A 91 -2.92 0.80 -5.43
N LYS A 92 -2.41 1.69 -6.27
CA LYS A 92 -3.10 2.29 -7.43
C LYS A 92 -2.05 2.75 -8.46
N PRO A 93 -2.44 3.03 -9.72
CA PRO A 93 -1.57 3.76 -10.64
C PRO A 93 -1.13 5.11 -10.06
N ASP A 94 0.08 5.54 -10.39
CA ASP A 94 0.65 6.84 -10.02
C ASP A 94 0.59 7.17 -8.51
N MET A 95 1.04 6.24 -7.68
CA MET A 95 1.13 6.45 -6.24
C MET A 95 2.11 7.57 -5.91
N THR A 96 1.76 8.43 -4.94
CA THR A 96 2.69 9.41 -4.34
C THR A 96 3.80 8.71 -3.57
N VAL A 97 4.87 9.44 -3.23
CA VAL A 97 5.96 8.87 -2.42
C VAL A 97 5.44 8.37 -1.07
N LEU A 98 4.56 9.11 -0.42
CA LEU A 98 3.97 8.70 0.86
C LEU A 98 3.14 7.43 0.74
N GLU A 99 2.30 7.32 -0.29
CA GLU A 99 1.52 6.11 -0.55
C GLU A 99 2.42 4.88 -0.75
N LYS A 100 3.50 5.01 -1.53
CA LYS A 100 4.51 3.95 -1.75
C LYS A 100 5.21 3.56 -0.44
N VAL A 101 5.58 4.55 0.35
CA VAL A 101 6.24 4.37 1.66
C VAL A 101 5.36 3.55 2.59
N ILE A 102 4.07 3.86 2.72
CA ILE A 102 3.18 3.13 3.63
C ILE A 102 2.90 1.71 3.13
N TYR A 103 2.64 1.54 1.82
CA TYR A 103 2.48 0.22 1.20
C TYR A 103 3.69 -0.69 1.49
N LEU A 104 4.90 -0.18 1.24
CA LEU A 104 6.12 -0.96 1.41
C LEU A 104 6.53 -1.12 2.88
N ALA A 105 6.31 -0.12 3.71
CA ALA A 105 6.62 -0.21 5.15
C ALA A 105 5.87 -1.36 5.83
N ASP A 106 4.58 -1.58 5.47
CA ASP A 106 3.82 -2.73 5.98
C ASP A 106 4.38 -4.07 5.45
N PHE A 107 4.87 -4.09 4.22
CA PHE A 107 5.42 -5.29 3.58
C PHE A 107 6.78 -5.73 4.15
N ILE A 108 7.64 -4.75 4.52
CA ILE A 108 9.05 -5.02 4.88
C ILE A 108 9.40 -4.77 6.35
N GLU A 109 8.42 -4.36 7.19
CA GLU A 109 8.70 -4.09 8.60
C GLU A 109 9.38 -5.31 9.26
N PRO A 110 10.19 -5.10 10.36
CA PRO A 110 11.12 -6.13 10.85
C PRO A 110 10.50 -7.46 11.25
N THR A 111 9.20 -7.50 11.60
CA THR A 111 8.53 -8.74 12.01
C THR A 111 7.99 -9.56 10.84
N ARG A 112 8.04 -9.03 9.62
CA ARG A 112 7.65 -9.77 8.41
C ARG A 112 8.67 -10.85 8.08
N ASP A 113 8.16 -12.06 7.92
CA ASP A 113 8.93 -13.24 7.56
C ASP A 113 8.16 -14.07 6.52
N PHE A 114 8.59 -14.00 5.27
CA PHE A 114 8.06 -14.75 4.14
C PHE A 114 9.15 -14.93 3.07
N PRO A 115 9.01 -15.92 2.17
CA PRO A 115 9.99 -16.13 1.10
C PRO A 115 10.20 -14.86 0.26
N GLY A 116 11.45 -14.42 0.14
CA GLY A 116 11.80 -13.24 -0.66
C GLY A 116 11.77 -11.90 0.09
N VAL A 117 11.34 -11.83 1.35
CA VAL A 117 11.26 -10.57 2.12
C VAL A 117 12.61 -9.83 2.20
N ASP A 118 13.72 -10.54 2.36
CA ASP A 118 15.05 -9.92 2.43
C ASP A 118 15.51 -9.35 1.08
N ALA A 119 15.14 -10.00 -0.02
CA ALA A 119 15.36 -9.45 -1.36
C ALA A 119 14.51 -8.17 -1.56
N LEU A 120 13.24 -8.22 -1.17
CA LEU A 120 12.35 -7.07 -1.23
C LEU A 120 12.88 -5.91 -0.37
N ARG A 121 13.33 -6.16 0.87
CA ARG A 121 13.95 -5.16 1.73
C ARG A 121 15.12 -4.47 1.03
N ARG A 122 16.07 -5.23 0.48
CA ARG A 122 17.22 -4.66 -0.25
C ARG A 122 16.75 -3.80 -1.41
N THR A 123 15.85 -4.30 -2.24
CA THR A 123 15.34 -3.57 -3.40
C THR A 123 14.65 -2.27 -2.99
N VAL A 124 13.80 -2.29 -1.95
CA VAL A 124 13.12 -1.09 -1.43
C VAL A 124 14.14 -0.04 -0.94
N TRP A 125 15.22 -0.48 -0.31
CA TRP A 125 16.26 0.46 0.14
C TRP A 125 17.16 0.98 -0.98
N GLU A 126 17.20 0.32 -2.14
CA GLU A 126 17.93 0.79 -3.32
C GLU A 126 17.08 1.72 -4.19
N ASP A 127 15.84 1.31 -4.49
CA ASP A 127 14.93 1.98 -5.40
C ASP A 127 13.47 1.72 -4.99
N LEU A 128 12.74 2.79 -4.66
CA LEU A 128 11.37 2.71 -4.15
C LEU A 128 10.39 2.15 -5.20
N ASP A 129 10.55 2.57 -6.47
CA ASP A 129 9.63 2.12 -7.55
C ASP A 129 9.89 0.67 -7.94
N ARG A 130 11.14 0.24 -7.97
CA ARG A 130 11.50 -1.17 -8.15
C ARG A 130 11.01 -2.03 -6.98
N GLY A 131 11.16 -1.53 -5.75
CA GLY A 131 10.63 -2.20 -4.56
C GLY A 131 9.11 -2.33 -4.61
N LEU A 132 8.42 -1.26 -5.02
CA LEU A 132 6.96 -1.30 -5.16
C LEU A 132 6.51 -2.28 -6.25
N LEU A 133 7.17 -2.28 -7.41
CA LEU A 133 6.87 -3.24 -8.46
C LEU A 133 7.06 -4.68 -7.98
N MET A 134 8.17 -4.96 -7.32
CA MET A 134 8.46 -6.29 -6.75
C MET A 134 7.40 -6.71 -5.71
N GLY A 135 7.00 -5.81 -4.80
CA GLY A 135 5.96 -6.10 -3.80
C GLY A 135 4.59 -6.37 -4.43
N LEU A 136 4.22 -5.61 -5.47
CA LEU A 136 2.98 -5.84 -6.22
C LEU A 136 3.01 -7.17 -6.98
N GLU A 137 4.14 -7.54 -7.61
CA GLU A 137 4.30 -8.83 -8.27
C GLU A 137 4.18 -9.99 -7.29
N MET A 138 4.84 -9.92 -6.14
CA MET A 138 4.72 -10.92 -5.07
C MET A 138 3.27 -11.08 -4.59
N THR A 139 2.53 -9.96 -4.45
CA THR A 139 1.11 -10.00 -4.08
C THR A 139 0.26 -10.68 -5.16
N VAL A 140 0.51 -10.39 -6.43
CA VAL A 140 -0.22 -11.02 -7.56
C VAL A 140 0.07 -12.51 -7.61
N GLU A 141 1.34 -12.92 -7.52
CA GLU A 141 1.76 -14.34 -7.50
C GLU A 141 1.12 -15.10 -6.34
N GLU A 142 1.16 -14.56 -5.12
CA GLU A 142 0.50 -15.17 -3.95
C GLU A 142 -1.00 -15.37 -4.18
N MET A 143 -1.69 -14.35 -4.72
CA MET A 143 -3.12 -14.44 -4.97
C MET A 143 -3.46 -15.45 -6.07
N GLU A 144 -2.66 -15.54 -7.13
CA GLU A 144 -2.80 -16.54 -8.19
C GLU A 144 -2.60 -17.96 -7.67
N GLU A 145 -1.54 -18.19 -6.87
CA GLU A 145 -1.27 -19.49 -6.24
C GLU A 145 -2.40 -19.94 -5.31
N MET A 146 -3.00 -19.01 -4.58
CA MET A 146 -4.12 -19.30 -3.68
C MET A 146 -5.48 -19.40 -4.41
N GLY A 147 -5.54 -19.11 -5.71
CA GLY A 147 -6.78 -19.05 -6.47
C GLY A 147 -7.71 -17.91 -6.05
N ASN A 148 -7.18 -16.86 -5.45
CA ASN A 148 -7.93 -15.69 -5.01
C ASN A 148 -8.07 -14.66 -6.13
N PRO A 149 -9.21 -13.96 -6.22
CA PRO A 149 -9.36 -12.88 -7.18
C PRO A 149 -8.44 -11.70 -6.83
N ILE A 150 -7.77 -11.16 -7.83
CA ILE A 150 -6.82 -10.05 -7.67
C ILE A 150 -7.57 -8.72 -7.81
N PRO A 151 -7.41 -7.76 -6.89
CA PRO A 151 -8.01 -6.44 -7.02
C PRO A 151 -7.54 -5.73 -8.30
N VAL A 152 -8.46 -5.10 -9.02
CA VAL A 152 -8.16 -4.39 -10.29
C VAL A 152 -7.09 -3.32 -10.07
N ASN A 153 -7.14 -2.61 -8.95
CA ASN A 153 -6.15 -1.59 -8.62
C ASN A 153 -4.73 -2.14 -8.45
N THR A 154 -4.56 -3.36 -7.91
CA THR A 154 -3.26 -4.03 -7.78
C THR A 154 -2.65 -4.33 -9.15
N LEU A 155 -3.47 -4.87 -10.07
CA LEU A 155 -3.04 -5.11 -11.46
C LEU A 155 -2.69 -3.79 -12.17
N ALA A 156 -3.54 -2.78 -12.04
CA ALA A 156 -3.32 -1.48 -12.65
C ALA A 156 -2.07 -0.77 -12.11
N ALA A 157 -1.81 -0.86 -10.80
CA ALA A 157 -0.59 -0.31 -10.19
C ALA A 157 0.68 -0.99 -10.72
N ARG A 158 0.66 -2.33 -10.80
CA ARG A 158 1.77 -3.13 -11.35
C ARG A 158 2.04 -2.75 -12.81
N ASP A 159 1.01 -2.72 -13.64
CA ASP A 159 1.15 -2.46 -15.08
C ASP A 159 1.61 -1.03 -15.36
N TYR A 160 1.16 -0.06 -14.55
CA TYR A 160 1.64 1.32 -14.61
C TYR A 160 3.17 1.42 -14.36
N LEU A 161 3.68 0.73 -13.34
CA LEU A 161 5.12 0.70 -13.05
C LEU A 161 5.92 -0.04 -14.12
N LYS A 162 5.39 -1.12 -14.69
CA LYS A 162 6.01 -1.82 -15.83
C LYS A 162 6.14 -0.92 -17.06
N GLY A 163 5.14 -0.10 -17.34
CA GLY A 163 5.18 0.89 -18.41
C GLY A 163 6.32 1.91 -18.20
N LYS A 164 6.42 2.50 -17.01
CA LYS A 164 7.48 3.46 -16.67
C LYS A 164 8.90 2.87 -16.79
N THR A 165 9.10 1.62 -16.35
CA THR A 165 10.44 0.98 -16.47
C THR A 165 10.83 0.68 -17.91
N ASN A 166 9.89 0.45 -18.80
CA ASN A 166 10.16 0.24 -20.23
C ASN A 166 10.47 1.56 -20.97
N GLU A 167 9.80 2.64 -20.65
CA GLU A 167 10.08 3.97 -21.21
C GLU A 167 11.45 4.49 -20.78
N GLY A 168 11.86 4.27 -19.53
CA GLY A 168 13.20 4.63 -19.04
C GLY A 168 14.33 3.89 -19.75
N LYS A 169 14.11 2.64 -20.20
CA LYS A 169 15.08 1.88 -20.99
C LYS A 169 15.14 2.30 -22.46
N ALA A 170 14.05 2.76 -23.04
CA ALA A 170 14.00 3.25 -24.41
C ALA A 170 14.68 4.62 -24.57
N GLY A 171 14.63 5.48 -23.54
CA GLY A 171 15.25 6.81 -23.54
C GLY A 171 16.77 6.80 -23.35
N SER A 172 17.37 5.73 -22.79
CA SER A 172 18.82 5.61 -22.57
C SER A 172 19.59 5.02 -23.77
N GLY A 173 18.90 4.64 -24.85
CA GLY A 173 19.47 4.02 -26.05
C GLY A 173 19.77 4.96 -27.20
N GLN A 174 19.55 6.26 -27.09
CA GLN A 174 19.82 7.24 -28.15
C GLN A 174 20.81 8.32 -27.70
N GLN A 175 22.03 7.92 -27.40
CA GLN A 175 23.21 8.80 -27.42
C GLN A 175 24.43 7.96 -27.85
N LEU A 176 24.62 7.82 -29.14
CA LEU A 176 25.91 7.59 -29.80
C LEU A 176 25.96 8.44 -31.05
#